data_52502e8d021d2c48c895939673a789a2
#
_entry.id   52502e8d021d2c48c895939673a789a2
#
_cell.length_a   1.000
_cell.length_b   1.000
_cell.length_c   1.000
_cell.angle_alpha   90.00
_cell.angle_beta   90.00
_cell.angle_gamma   90.00
#
_symmetry.space_group_name_H-M   'P 1'
#
loop_
_entity.id
_entity.type
_entity.pdbx_description
1 polymer ?
#
loop_
_entity_poly.entity_id
_entity_poly.type
_entity_poly.pdbx_seq_one_letter_code
_entity_poly.pdbx_strand_id
1 'polypeptide(L)'
;PQYYHVCFMSKENEEKRLIEIPQKPPMFCMLLRKYLENALISKLEQPPYERILEFYIETYNELSEKIYLCLAVELMGKYSNVILYNYDTNIILGCAHNVGAEKSREREMTGGLPYVYPSGRPEQWYASENSFAHKNDGNINSIIDNYYADCIYKDKFTRFKETYKQLINSKLKKDKNSLKKMEYRLEKELNSDRYRLYGDLIMANLYNSSDYSKSVNVYDYENDKDITIELDETQTLKENANRFYKLYNKGKNTIAKLTELTTELKAQTEYYEQILYSLEIASSISDLMQIKSEILPEKAKKELKKSAFEPLELTLNGCK
;
A
#
# COMPACT_ATOMS: atom_id res chain seq x y z
N PRO A 1 -3.78 22.28 1.86
CA PRO A 1 -4.58 23.16 1.01
C PRO A 1 -4.21 24.62 1.29
N GLN A 2 -4.16 25.41 0.23
CA GLN A 2 -3.79 26.83 0.29
C GLN A 2 -4.96 27.70 0.82
N TYR A 3 -6.18 27.15 0.76
CA TYR A 3 -7.41 27.84 1.09
C TYR A 3 -8.26 27.00 2.05
N TYR A 4 -8.96 27.65 2.95
CA TYR A 4 -9.84 27.04 3.95
C TYR A 4 -11.26 27.47 3.67
N HIS A 5 -12.08 26.59 3.11
CA HIS A 5 -13.47 26.88 2.73
C HIS A 5 -14.37 25.71 3.11
N VAL A 6 -15.65 26.01 3.25
CA VAL A 6 -16.73 25.03 3.35
C VAL A 6 -17.60 25.20 2.12
N CYS A 7 -17.96 24.13 1.44
CA CYS A 7 -18.85 24.12 0.30
C CYS A 7 -19.74 22.89 0.31
N PHE A 8 -20.85 22.97 -0.39
CA PHE A 8 -21.68 21.81 -0.68
C PHE A 8 -21.07 21.05 -1.87
N MET A 9 -20.89 19.75 -1.69
CA MET A 9 -20.47 18.87 -2.77
C MET A 9 -21.62 18.67 -3.76
N SER A 10 -21.35 18.83 -5.05
CA SER A 10 -22.28 18.50 -6.11
C SER A 10 -22.49 16.99 -6.24
N LYS A 11 -23.68 16.56 -6.71
CA LYS A 11 -23.95 15.16 -6.99
C LYS A 11 -22.96 14.55 -7.98
N GLU A 12 -22.55 15.35 -8.98
CA GLU A 12 -21.56 14.93 -9.97
C GLU A 12 -20.20 14.58 -9.33
N ASN A 13 -19.73 15.41 -8.39
CA ASN A 13 -18.47 15.16 -7.68
C ASN A 13 -18.59 14.03 -6.64
N GLU A 14 -19.77 13.86 -6.05
CA GLU A 14 -20.09 12.73 -5.19
C GLU A 14 -20.07 11.40 -5.97
N GLU A 15 -20.70 11.37 -7.16
CA GLU A 15 -20.75 10.18 -8.03
C GLU A 15 -19.37 9.76 -8.54
N LYS A 16 -18.44 10.70 -8.75
CA LYS A 16 -17.04 10.41 -9.06
C LYS A 16 -16.33 9.63 -7.96
N ARG A 17 -16.97 9.44 -6.79
CA ARG A 17 -16.44 8.70 -5.63
C ARG A 17 -15.00 9.08 -5.27
N LEU A 18 -14.74 10.37 -5.28
CA LEU A 18 -13.42 10.90 -4.93
C LEU A 18 -13.08 10.65 -3.45
N ILE A 19 -14.13 10.53 -2.61
CA ILE A 19 -14.00 10.26 -1.17
C ILE A 19 -14.37 8.79 -0.92
N GLU A 20 -13.48 8.06 -0.25
CA GLU A 20 -13.73 6.69 0.17
C GLU A 20 -14.53 6.68 1.47
N ILE A 21 -15.69 6.03 1.45
CA ILE A 21 -16.52 5.84 2.64
C ILE A 21 -16.03 4.58 3.35
N PRO A 22 -15.53 4.66 4.59
CA PRO A 22 -15.06 3.50 5.33
C PRO A 22 -16.23 2.56 5.68
N GLN A 23 -16.00 1.26 5.61
CA GLN A 23 -17.02 0.25 5.96
C GLN A 23 -17.51 0.36 7.40
N LYS A 24 -16.61 0.75 8.32
CA LYS A 24 -16.95 1.05 9.72
C LYS A 24 -16.79 2.54 9.95
N PRO A 25 -17.89 3.28 10.15
CA PRO A 25 -17.81 4.72 10.38
C PRO A 25 -17.09 5.01 11.71
N PRO A 26 -16.31 6.11 11.79
CA PRO A 26 -15.70 6.56 13.04
C PRO A 26 -16.74 6.83 14.13
N MET A 27 -16.34 6.73 15.40
CA MET A 27 -17.21 6.99 16.55
C MET A 27 -17.89 8.37 16.46
N PHE A 28 -17.14 9.40 16.07
CA PHE A 28 -17.70 10.75 15.93
C PHE A 28 -18.78 10.82 14.84
N CYS A 29 -18.64 10.09 13.74
CA CYS A 29 -19.68 10.00 12.71
C CYS A 29 -20.97 9.37 13.27
N MET A 30 -20.84 8.35 14.12
CA MET A 30 -22.00 7.74 14.79
C MET A 30 -22.65 8.69 15.78
N LEU A 31 -21.85 9.48 16.50
CA LEU A 31 -22.35 10.52 17.39
C LEU A 31 -23.12 11.61 16.62
N LEU A 32 -22.59 12.07 15.48
CA LEU A 32 -23.27 13.03 14.62
C LEU A 32 -24.61 12.46 14.11
N ARG A 33 -24.66 11.21 13.67
CA ARG A 33 -25.91 10.56 13.27
C ARG A 33 -26.94 10.54 14.40
N LYS A 34 -26.50 10.20 15.62
CA LYS A 34 -27.37 10.14 16.78
C LYS A 34 -28.08 11.47 17.07
N TYR A 35 -27.36 12.59 16.97
CA TYR A 35 -27.87 13.91 17.37
C TYR A 35 -28.37 14.78 16.22
N LEU A 36 -27.85 14.59 15.00
CA LEU A 36 -28.14 15.45 13.87
C LEU A 36 -29.12 14.85 12.86
N GLU A 37 -29.41 13.57 12.94
CA GLU A 37 -30.43 12.96 12.09
C GLU A 37 -31.80 13.54 12.44
N ASN A 38 -32.48 14.15 11.43
CA ASN A 38 -33.74 14.88 11.57
C ASN A 38 -33.69 16.13 12.47
N ALA A 39 -32.52 16.67 12.76
CA ALA A 39 -32.34 17.90 13.50
C ALA A 39 -32.57 19.14 12.62
N LEU A 40 -32.99 20.25 13.21
CA LEU A 40 -33.18 21.52 12.53
C LEU A 40 -31.97 22.44 12.69
N ILE A 41 -31.39 22.91 11.61
CA ILE A 41 -30.39 23.98 11.66
C ILE A 41 -31.14 25.32 11.80
N SER A 42 -31.05 25.93 12.98
CA SER A 42 -31.76 27.19 13.28
C SER A 42 -30.95 28.42 12.88
N LYS A 43 -29.62 28.35 12.92
CA LYS A 43 -28.72 29.46 12.62
C LYS A 43 -27.38 28.95 12.08
N LEU A 44 -26.76 29.76 11.23
CA LEU A 44 -25.39 29.59 10.77
C LEU A 44 -24.63 30.88 11.06
N GLU A 45 -23.47 30.77 11.72
CA GLU A 45 -22.68 31.93 12.11
C GLU A 45 -21.18 31.68 11.95
N GLN A 46 -20.46 32.74 11.64
CA GLN A 46 -19.01 32.77 11.72
C GLN A 46 -18.61 33.83 12.74
N PRO A 47 -18.01 33.45 13.87
CA PRO A 47 -17.53 34.42 14.85
C PRO A 47 -16.54 35.41 14.20
N PRO A 48 -16.60 36.68 14.56
CA PRO A 48 -15.70 37.70 14.01
C PRO A 48 -14.24 37.31 14.22
N TYR A 49 -13.43 37.48 13.18
CA TYR A 49 -11.99 37.21 13.18
C TYR A 49 -11.59 35.74 13.41
N GLU A 50 -12.56 34.80 13.41
CA GLU A 50 -12.28 33.39 13.58
C GLU A 50 -12.53 32.61 12.27
N ARG A 51 -11.74 31.56 12.04
CA ARG A 51 -11.96 30.60 10.93
C ARG A 51 -12.78 29.42 11.41
N ILE A 52 -13.91 29.73 12.03
CA ILE A 52 -14.85 28.79 12.60
C ILE A 52 -16.20 29.03 11.97
N LEU A 53 -16.86 27.96 11.55
CA LEU A 53 -18.23 27.99 11.10
C LEU A 53 -19.07 27.23 12.10
N GLU A 54 -20.08 27.90 12.68
CA GLU A 54 -20.96 27.36 13.72
C GLU A 54 -22.35 27.10 13.17
N PHE A 55 -22.80 25.86 13.26
CA PHE A 55 -24.15 25.44 12.95
C PHE A 55 -24.91 25.27 14.29
N TYR A 56 -25.87 26.13 14.55
CA TYR A 56 -26.77 26.02 15.68
C TYR A 56 -27.91 25.08 15.33
N ILE A 57 -28.13 24.09 16.18
CA ILE A 57 -28.95 22.93 15.85
C ILE A 57 -29.94 22.69 16.98
N GLU A 58 -31.20 22.54 16.60
CA GLU A 58 -32.29 22.15 17.51
C GLU A 58 -32.61 20.68 17.29
N THR A 59 -32.57 19.90 18.34
CA THR A 59 -32.87 18.47 18.29
C THR A 59 -33.50 17.99 19.59
N TYR A 60 -33.78 16.71 19.70
CA TYR A 60 -34.35 16.11 20.90
C TYR A 60 -33.40 15.06 21.46
N ASN A 61 -33.31 14.99 22.79
CA ASN A 61 -32.56 13.93 23.47
C ASN A 61 -33.40 12.63 23.56
N GLU A 62 -32.85 11.58 24.14
CA GLU A 62 -33.50 10.27 24.32
C GLU A 62 -34.78 10.34 25.18
N LEU A 63 -34.93 11.38 26.00
CA LEU A 63 -36.10 11.65 26.84
C LEU A 63 -37.14 12.53 26.12
N SER A 64 -36.96 12.80 24.81
CA SER A 64 -37.81 13.70 24.02
C SER A 64 -37.81 15.14 24.51
N GLU A 65 -36.80 15.56 25.25
CA GLU A 65 -36.61 16.96 25.63
C GLU A 65 -35.85 17.71 24.53
N LYS A 66 -36.27 18.92 24.23
CA LYS A 66 -35.61 19.77 23.23
C LYS A 66 -34.25 20.23 23.77
N ILE A 67 -33.21 19.98 22.98
CA ILE A 67 -31.85 20.41 23.31
C ILE A 67 -31.27 21.25 22.18
N TYR A 68 -30.36 22.15 22.53
CA TYR A 68 -29.66 23.02 21.61
C TYR A 68 -28.21 22.63 21.53
N LEU A 69 -27.77 22.31 20.31
CA LEU A 69 -26.40 21.90 20.04
C LEU A 69 -25.73 22.89 19.07
N CYS A 70 -24.42 22.95 19.16
CA CYS A 70 -23.60 23.65 18.18
C CYS A 70 -22.58 22.71 17.57
N LEU A 71 -22.52 22.66 16.24
CA LEU A 71 -21.49 22.01 15.49
C LEU A 71 -20.50 23.07 15.00
N ALA A 72 -19.35 23.17 15.67
CA ALA A 72 -18.28 24.09 15.30
C ALA A 72 -17.30 23.37 14.32
N VAL A 73 -17.10 23.98 13.16
CA VAL A 73 -16.13 23.54 12.15
C VAL A 73 -14.95 24.51 12.16
N GLU A 74 -13.84 24.09 12.74
CA GLU A 74 -12.61 24.88 12.86
C GLU A 74 -11.68 24.61 11.67
N LEU A 75 -11.32 25.63 10.92
CA LEU A 75 -10.50 25.54 9.69
C LEU A 75 -9.09 26.11 9.94
N MET A 76 -8.24 25.37 10.67
CA MET A 76 -6.93 25.83 11.17
C MET A 76 -5.75 25.01 10.64
N GLY A 77 -5.83 24.53 9.39
CA GLY A 77 -4.78 23.73 8.80
C GLY A 77 -4.62 22.38 9.48
N LYS A 78 -3.44 22.09 10.00
CA LYS A 78 -3.18 20.83 10.73
C LYS A 78 -3.94 20.71 12.05
N TYR A 79 -4.48 21.79 12.55
CA TYR A 79 -5.28 21.85 13.78
C TYR A 79 -6.79 21.96 13.50
N SER A 80 -7.21 21.80 12.24
CA SER A 80 -8.63 21.76 11.90
C SER A 80 -9.35 20.66 12.65
N ASN A 81 -10.55 20.97 13.13
CA ASN A 81 -11.37 20.01 13.88
C ASN A 81 -12.85 20.25 13.62
N VAL A 82 -13.68 19.28 13.93
CA VAL A 82 -15.15 19.41 13.95
C VAL A 82 -15.59 18.98 15.34
N ILE A 83 -16.28 19.88 16.05
CA ILE A 83 -16.64 19.71 17.44
C ILE A 83 -18.16 19.84 17.57
N LEU A 84 -18.81 18.87 18.20
CA LEU A 84 -20.21 18.96 18.62
C LEU A 84 -20.26 19.21 20.11
N TYR A 85 -20.89 20.32 20.52
CA TYR A 85 -21.07 20.65 21.94
C TYR A 85 -22.50 21.07 22.22
N ASN A 86 -22.92 20.93 23.48
CA ASN A 86 -24.20 21.41 23.93
C ASN A 86 -24.11 22.93 24.12
N TYR A 87 -24.98 23.69 23.48
CA TYR A 87 -24.93 25.15 23.47
C TYR A 87 -25.25 25.75 24.85
N ASP A 88 -26.19 25.16 25.59
CA ASP A 88 -26.62 25.71 26.89
C ASP A 88 -25.58 25.46 28.00
N THR A 89 -24.95 24.31 27.99
CA THR A 89 -23.95 23.92 29.01
C THR A 89 -22.51 24.17 28.58
N ASN A 90 -22.29 24.47 27.31
CA ASN A 90 -20.98 24.61 26.67
C ASN A 90 -20.08 23.36 26.78
N ILE A 91 -20.67 22.17 26.99
CA ILE A 91 -19.93 20.93 27.15
C ILE A 91 -19.81 20.19 25.81
N ILE A 92 -18.58 19.79 25.46
CA ILE A 92 -18.28 19.01 24.27
C ILE A 92 -18.91 17.62 24.38
N LEU A 93 -19.73 17.24 23.43
CA LEU A 93 -20.26 15.88 23.29
C LEU A 93 -19.27 14.97 22.55
N GLY A 94 -18.52 15.52 21.61
CA GLY A 94 -17.46 14.83 20.89
C GLY A 94 -16.82 15.69 19.83
N CYS A 95 -15.70 15.22 19.30
CA CYS A 95 -14.93 15.88 18.25
C CYS A 95 -14.32 14.88 17.29
N ALA A 96 -14.06 15.33 16.06
CA ALA A 96 -13.43 14.51 15.02
C ALA A 96 -12.01 14.08 15.42
N HIS A 97 -11.27 14.98 16.08
CA HIS A 97 -9.93 14.73 16.60
C HIS A 97 -9.89 15.10 18.09
N ASN A 98 -9.70 14.09 18.95
CA ASN A 98 -9.49 14.32 20.38
C ASN A 98 -8.09 14.91 20.63
N VAL A 99 -8.04 16.01 21.38
CA VAL A 99 -6.82 16.70 21.75
C VAL A 99 -6.78 16.78 23.27
N GLY A 100 -5.98 15.94 23.91
CA GLY A 100 -5.73 15.97 25.34
C GLY A 100 -4.59 16.92 25.72
N ALA A 101 -4.38 17.12 27.03
CA ALA A 101 -3.33 17.97 27.61
C ALA A 101 -1.91 17.66 27.11
N GLU A 102 -1.67 16.42 26.74
CA GLU A 102 -0.38 15.95 26.19
C GLU A 102 -0.08 16.48 24.77
N LYS A 103 -1.14 16.82 23.98
CA LYS A 103 -1.03 17.28 22.59
C LYS A 103 -1.16 18.78 22.43
N SER A 104 -1.84 19.45 23.34
CA SER A 104 -2.00 20.89 23.33
C SER A 104 -1.90 21.44 24.74
N ARG A 105 -1.09 22.49 24.91
CA ARG A 105 -1.01 23.26 26.16
C ARG A 105 -2.02 24.39 26.22
N GLU A 106 -2.62 24.79 25.10
CA GLU A 106 -3.51 25.94 25.03
C GLU A 106 -4.96 25.56 25.30
N ARG A 107 -5.44 24.42 24.77
CA ARG A 107 -6.79 23.95 25.01
C ARG A 107 -6.93 22.45 24.76
N GLU A 108 -7.75 21.84 25.56
CA GLU A 108 -8.12 20.43 25.40
C GLU A 108 -9.47 20.33 24.68
N MET A 109 -9.58 19.35 23.77
CA MET A 109 -10.81 19.08 23.01
C MET A 109 -11.14 17.61 23.09
N THR A 110 -11.86 17.24 24.14
CA THR A 110 -12.38 15.89 24.36
C THR A 110 -13.79 15.96 24.93
N GLY A 111 -14.59 14.92 24.70
CA GLY A 111 -15.93 14.86 25.27
C GLY A 111 -15.96 15.04 26.79
N GLY A 112 -16.92 15.78 27.29
CA GLY A 112 -17.08 16.09 28.72
C GLY A 112 -16.38 17.35 29.19
N LEU A 113 -15.52 17.98 28.39
CA LEU A 113 -14.85 19.25 28.71
C LEU A 113 -15.62 20.43 28.09
N PRO A 114 -15.48 21.64 28.67
CA PRO A 114 -16.07 22.84 28.08
C PRO A 114 -15.40 23.18 26.75
N TYR A 115 -16.20 23.62 25.77
CA TYR A 115 -15.69 24.15 24.52
C TYR A 115 -15.09 25.54 24.76
N VAL A 116 -13.86 25.74 24.32
CA VAL A 116 -13.13 27.00 24.41
C VAL A 116 -12.71 27.40 23.01
N TYR A 117 -12.98 28.66 22.63
CA TYR A 117 -12.51 29.19 21.37
C TYR A 117 -10.97 29.18 21.27
N PRO A 118 -10.41 29.02 20.08
CA PRO A 118 -8.98 29.21 19.90
C PRO A 118 -8.57 30.64 20.29
N SER A 119 -7.31 30.82 20.70
CA SER A 119 -6.77 32.15 21.00
C SER A 119 -6.89 33.03 19.75
N GLY A 120 -7.55 34.16 19.87
CA GLY A 120 -7.89 35.11 18.81
C GLY A 120 -6.65 35.59 18.04
N ARG A 121 -6.81 35.84 16.73
CA ARG A 121 -5.76 36.39 15.87
C ARG A 121 -5.96 37.88 15.68
N PRO A 122 -4.87 38.65 15.42
CA PRO A 122 -5.02 40.08 15.16
C PRO A 122 -5.92 40.35 13.95
N GLU A 123 -6.75 41.37 14.01
CA GLU A 123 -7.70 41.80 12.96
C GLU A 123 -7.08 41.94 11.55
N GLN A 124 -5.83 42.31 11.47
CA GLN A 124 -5.09 42.47 10.21
C GLN A 124 -4.97 41.19 9.36
N TRP A 125 -5.24 40.02 9.94
CA TRP A 125 -5.14 38.72 9.23
C TRP A 125 -6.31 38.46 8.28
N TYR A 126 -7.42 39.16 8.42
CA TYR A 126 -8.68 38.90 7.68
C TYR A 126 -8.91 39.83 6.50
N ALA A 127 -8.01 40.78 6.28
CA ALA A 127 -8.02 41.70 5.16
C ALA A 127 -7.51 41.08 3.83
N SER A 128 -7.17 39.78 3.80
CA SER A 128 -6.75 39.12 2.56
C SER A 128 -7.94 38.90 1.65
N GLU A 129 -7.80 39.37 0.42
CA GLU A 129 -8.80 39.19 -0.66
C GLU A 129 -9.25 37.73 -0.75
N ASN A 130 -10.54 37.51 -0.91
CA ASN A 130 -11.09 36.21 -1.16
C ASN A 130 -10.55 35.67 -2.50
N SER A 131 -9.69 34.67 -2.46
CA SER A 131 -9.00 34.11 -3.63
C SER A 131 -9.94 33.60 -4.74
N PHE A 132 -11.20 33.40 -4.42
CA PHE A 132 -12.24 32.98 -5.38
C PHE A 132 -13.17 34.13 -5.82
N ALA A 133 -13.13 35.30 -5.16
CA ALA A 133 -14.00 36.42 -5.45
C ALA A 133 -13.81 37.05 -6.85
N HIS A 134 -12.61 36.87 -7.43
CA HIS A 134 -12.27 37.41 -8.74
C HIS A 134 -12.70 36.53 -9.93
N LYS A 135 -13.26 35.34 -9.70
CA LYS A 135 -13.79 34.46 -10.74
C LYS A 135 -15.29 34.76 -10.95
N ASN A 136 -15.58 35.84 -11.60
CA ASN A 136 -16.83 36.57 -11.57
C ASN A 136 -18.06 35.96 -12.29
N ASP A 137 -18.04 34.74 -12.82
CA ASP A 137 -19.13 34.25 -13.66
C ASP A 137 -19.82 32.96 -13.18
N GLY A 138 -19.80 32.66 -11.88
CA GLY A 138 -20.40 31.42 -11.42
C GLY A 138 -20.81 31.41 -9.95
N ASN A 139 -21.59 30.41 -9.59
CA ASN A 139 -21.89 30.10 -8.20
C ASN A 139 -20.59 29.77 -7.48
N ILE A 140 -20.20 30.57 -6.49
CA ILE A 140 -18.97 30.42 -5.69
C ILE A 140 -18.85 29.00 -5.13
N ASN A 141 -19.97 28.41 -4.70
CA ASN A 141 -19.98 27.03 -4.22
C ASN A 141 -19.47 26.04 -5.28
N SER A 142 -19.92 26.17 -6.52
CA SER A 142 -19.50 25.29 -7.61
C SER A 142 -18.04 25.49 -7.98
N ILE A 143 -17.52 26.71 -7.88
CA ILE A 143 -16.11 27.01 -8.14
C ILE A 143 -15.24 26.35 -7.08
N ILE A 144 -15.62 26.46 -5.80
CA ILE A 144 -14.90 25.85 -4.68
C ILE A 144 -14.98 24.32 -4.76
N ASP A 145 -16.18 23.77 -4.99
CA ASP A 145 -16.41 22.32 -5.10
C ASP A 145 -15.54 21.70 -6.21
N ASN A 146 -15.55 22.29 -7.41
CA ASN A 146 -14.73 21.81 -8.53
C ASN A 146 -13.24 21.93 -8.24
N TYR A 147 -12.80 23.02 -7.62
CA TYR A 147 -11.41 23.20 -7.23
C TYR A 147 -10.93 22.08 -6.28
N TYR A 148 -11.71 21.78 -5.25
CA TYR A 148 -11.36 20.72 -4.31
C TYR A 148 -11.52 19.33 -4.91
N ALA A 149 -12.50 19.11 -5.79
CA ALA A 149 -12.62 17.87 -6.54
C ALA A 149 -11.37 17.59 -7.37
N ASP A 150 -10.86 18.60 -8.08
CA ASP A 150 -9.61 18.50 -8.85
C ASP A 150 -8.38 18.24 -7.94
N CYS A 151 -8.31 18.93 -6.81
CA CYS A 151 -7.23 18.72 -5.84
C CYS A 151 -7.23 17.29 -5.30
N ILE A 152 -8.39 16.78 -4.88
CA ILE A 152 -8.56 15.42 -4.38
C ILE A 152 -8.22 14.39 -5.47
N TYR A 153 -8.68 14.64 -6.70
CA TYR A 153 -8.39 13.78 -7.84
C TYR A 153 -6.88 13.68 -8.10
N LYS A 154 -6.18 14.83 -8.16
CA LYS A 154 -4.73 14.89 -8.38
C LYS A 154 -3.97 14.21 -7.26
N ASP A 155 -4.34 14.44 -6.01
CA ASP A 155 -3.76 13.78 -4.84
C ASP A 155 -3.94 12.26 -4.90
N LYS A 156 -5.16 11.82 -5.18
CA LYS A 156 -5.49 10.39 -5.31
C LYS A 156 -4.72 9.75 -6.45
N PHE A 157 -4.67 10.39 -7.60
CA PHE A 157 -3.90 9.94 -8.76
C PHE A 157 -2.41 9.80 -8.43
N THR A 158 -1.81 10.83 -7.84
CA THR A 158 -0.38 10.86 -7.51
C THR A 158 -0.05 9.78 -6.48
N ARG A 159 -0.80 9.68 -5.38
CA ARG A 159 -0.58 8.66 -4.35
C ARG A 159 -0.71 7.24 -4.90
N PHE A 160 -1.71 7.02 -5.74
CA PHE A 160 -1.92 5.72 -6.37
C PHE A 160 -0.73 5.36 -7.26
N LYS A 161 -0.34 6.27 -8.15
CA LYS A 161 0.81 6.12 -9.05
C LYS A 161 2.10 5.81 -8.28
N GLU A 162 2.42 6.59 -7.26
CA GLU A 162 3.61 6.40 -6.42
C GLU A 162 3.59 5.08 -5.66
N THR A 163 2.45 4.68 -5.11
CA THR A 163 2.31 3.41 -4.38
C THR A 163 2.65 2.21 -5.27
N TYR A 164 2.10 2.18 -6.49
CA TYR A 164 2.38 1.09 -7.42
C TYR A 164 3.79 1.16 -8.00
N LYS A 165 4.31 2.35 -8.26
CA LYS A 165 5.69 2.54 -8.68
C LYS A 165 6.68 1.99 -7.64
N GLN A 166 6.47 2.27 -6.36
CA GLN A 166 7.29 1.71 -5.27
C GLN A 166 7.17 0.18 -5.19
N LEU A 167 5.97 -0.37 -5.31
CA LEU A 167 5.73 -1.81 -5.28
C LEU A 167 6.51 -2.52 -6.41
N ILE A 168 6.38 -2.04 -7.65
CA ILE A 168 7.04 -2.64 -8.80
C ILE A 168 8.55 -2.48 -8.72
N ASN A 169 9.07 -1.30 -8.34
CA ASN A 169 10.50 -1.09 -8.16
C ASN A 169 11.10 -2.04 -7.11
N SER A 170 10.37 -2.33 -6.03
CA SER A 170 10.83 -3.26 -5.00
C SER A 170 10.94 -4.70 -5.53
N LYS A 171 9.95 -5.15 -6.33
CA LYS A 171 9.98 -6.45 -7.02
C LYS A 171 11.13 -6.52 -8.01
N LEU A 172 11.23 -5.53 -8.87
CA LEU A 172 12.27 -5.44 -9.91
C LEU A 172 13.68 -5.44 -9.30
N LYS A 173 13.90 -4.73 -8.21
CA LYS A 173 15.19 -4.75 -7.48
C LYS A 173 15.51 -6.15 -6.94
N LYS A 174 14.52 -6.86 -6.40
CA LYS A 174 14.68 -8.23 -5.90
C LYS A 174 15.06 -9.18 -7.04
N ASP A 175 14.36 -9.09 -8.17
CA ASP A 175 14.55 -9.97 -9.31
C ASP A 175 15.90 -9.70 -9.98
N LYS A 176 16.30 -8.45 -10.19
CA LYS A 176 17.63 -8.08 -10.69
C LYS A 176 18.77 -8.59 -9.79
N ASN A 177 18.58 -8.55 -8.46
CA ASN A 177 19.56 -9.11 -7.53
C ASN A 177 19.62 -10.64 -7.60
N SER A 178 18.48 -11.30 -7.80
CA SER A 178 18.42 -12.76 -8.00
C SER A 178 19.08 -13.17 -9.31
N LEU A 179 18.84 -12.43 -10.40
CA LEU A 179 19.49 -12.62 -11.69
C LEU A 179 21.02 -12.58 -11.57
N LYS A 180 21.56 -11.54 -10.95
CA LYS A 180 23.03 -11.42 -10.74
C LYS A 180 23.61 -12.62 -10.00
N LYS A 181 22.91 -13.12 -8.98
CA LYS A 181 23.35 -14.30 -8.22
C LYS A 181 23.30 -15.58 -9.07
N MET A 182 22.27 -15.72 -9.91
CA MET A 182 22.12 -16.88 -10.80
C MET A 182 23.17 -16.85 -11.89
N GLU A 183 23.42 -15.72 -12.52
CA GLU A 183 24.44 -15.54 -13.55
C GLU A 183 25.85 -15.83 -13.02
N TYR A 184 26.18 -15.31 -11.82
CA TYR A 184 27.44 -15.62 -11.15
C TYR A 184 27.60 -17.12 -10.87
N ARG A 185 26.53 -17.78 -10.41
CA ARG A 185 26.55 -19.21 -10.16
C ARG A 185 26.68 -20.02 -11.46
N LEU A 186 25.99 -19.59 -12.50
CA LEU A 186 26.05 -20.21 -13.83
C LEU A 186 27.48 -20.15 -14.38
N GLU A 187 28.15 -19.01 -14.31
CA GLU A 187 29.54 -18.84 -14.72
C GLU A 187 30.48 -19.80 -13.95
N LYS A 188 30.25 -19.96 -12.66
CA LYS A 188 31.03 -20.88 -11.82
C LYS A 188 30.85 -22.35 -12.20
N GLU A 189 29.62 -22.73 -12.54
CA GLU A 189 29.29 -24.12 -12.93
C GLU A 189 29.72 -24.46 -14.39
N LEU A 190 29.93 -23.47 -15.27
CA LEU A 190 30.47 -23.70 -16.62
C LEU A 190 31.83 -24.39 -16.61
N ASN A 191 32.59 -24.26 -15.52
CA ASN A 191 33.86 -24.97 -15.32
C ASN A 191 33.66 -26.44 -14.92
N SER A 192 32.43 -26.95 -14.84
CA SER A 192 32.18 -28.35 -14.45
C SER A 192 32.61 -29.37 -15.48
N ASP A 193 32.79 -28.97 -16.75
CA ASP A 193 33.29 -29.85 -17.82
C ASP A 193 34.66 -30.44 -17.49
N ARG A 194 35.51 -29.72 -16.75
CA ARG A 194 36.81 -30.24 -16.27
C ARG A 194 36.67 -31.53 -15.46
N TYR A 195 35.57 -31.71 -14.74
CA TYR A 195 35.35 -32.91 -13.94
C TYR A 195 35.11 -34.13 -14.78
N ARG A 196 34.50 -33.98 -16.00
CA ARG A 196 34.42 -35.06 -16.94
C ARG A 196 35.80 -35.44 -17.44
N LEU A 197 36.61 -34.47 -17.83
CA LEU A 197 37.98 -34.68 -18.28
C LEU A 197 38.80 -35.40 -17.20
N TYR A 198 38.71 -34.95 -15.93
CA TYR A 198 39.41 -35.62 -14.84
C TYR A 198 38.95 -37.07 -14.63
N GLY A 199 37.66 -37.35 -14.71
CA GLY A 199 37.12 -38.72 -14.69
C GLY A 199 37.68 -39.59 -15.83
N ASP A 200 37.67 -39.07 -17.05
CA ASP A 200 38.14 -39.76 -18.23
C ASP A 200 39.65 -40.04 -18.16
N LEU A 201 40.47 -39.08 -17.73
CA LEU A 201 41.90 -39.19 -17.55
C LEU A 201 42.28 -40.21 -16.46
N ILE A 202 41.58 -40.21 -15.34
CA ILE A 202 41.79 -41.21 -14.25
C ILE A 202 41.43 -42.59 -14.76
N MET A 203 40.33 -42.78 -15.45
CA MET A 203 39.90 -44.06 -15.98
C MET A 203 40.88 -44.61 -17.02
N ALA A 204 41.48 -43.75 -17.87
CA ALA A 204 42.50 -44.14 -18.84
C ALA A 204 43.82 -44.58 -18.17
N ASN A 205 44.12 -44.14 -16.96
CA ASN A 205 45.39 -44.39 -16.28
C ASN A 205 45.27 -45.33 -15.07
N LEU A 206 44.18 -46.10 -14.96
CA LEU A 206 43.97 -47.06 -13.84
C LEU A 206 45.11 -48.05 -13.61
N TYR A 207 45.80 -48.44 -14.68
CA TYR A 207 46.88 -49.43 -14.62
C TYR A 207 48.26 -48.81 -14.30
N ASN A 208 48.39 -47.49 -14.47
CA ASN A 208 49.65 -46.77 -14.32
C ASN A 208 49.78 -46.03 -12.97
N SER A 209 48.77 -46.11 -12.13
CA SER A 209 48.73 -45.38 -10.85
C SER A 209 48.24 -46.28 -9.73
N SER A 210 48.65 -45.99 -8.47
CA SER A 210 48.26 -46.77 -7.31
C SER A 210 46.98 -46.25 -6.67
N ASP A 211 46.11 -47.15 -6.22
CA ASP A 211 44.94 -46.80 -5.38
C ASP A 211 45.36 -46.11 -4.07
N TYR A 212 44.45 -45.32 -3.52
CA TYR A 212 44.63 -44.56 -2.27
C TYR A 212 45.76 -43.53 -2.31
N SER A 213 46.01 -42.98 -3.50
CA SER A 213 46.99 -41.93 -3.75
C SER A 213 46.37 -40.55 -3.51
N LYS A 214 47.19 -39.58 -3.06
CA LYS A 214 46.81 -38.20 -2.85
C LYS A 214 46.56 -37.40 -4.11
N SER A 215 47.28 -37.75 -5.17
CA SER A 215 47.20 -37.12 -6.47
C SER A 215 47.68 -38.11 -7.57
N VAL A 216 47.24 -37.83 -8.78
CA VAL A 216 47.70 -38.52 -9.97
C VAL A 216 48.16 -37.52 -11.03
N ASN A 217 49.34 -37.77 -11.62
CA ASN A 217 49.83 -37.02 -12.74
C ASN A 217 49.47 -37.77 -14.05
N VAL A 218 48.69 -37.10 -14.87
CA VAL A 218 48.16 -37.66 -16.14
C VAL A 218 48.37 -36.69 -17.27
N TYR A 219 48.63 -37.20 -18.45
CA TYR A 219 48.81 -36.43 -19.64
C TYR A 219 47.46 -36.18 -20.29
N ASP A 220 47.11 -34.89 -20.54
CA ASP A 220 45.94 -34.49 -21.24
C ASP A 220 46.24 -34.35 -22.74
N TYR A 221 45.81 -35.34 -23.51
CA TYR A 221 46.04 -35.44 -24.95
C TYR A 221 45.26 -34.36 -25.76
N GLU A 222 44.18 -33.78 -25.19
CA GLU A 222 43.40 -32.73 -25.87
C GLU A 222 44.12 -31.38 -25.80
N ASN A 223 44.74 -31.07 -24.67
CA ASN A 223 45.40 -29.79 -24.40
C ASN A 223 46.92 -29.87 -24.42
N ASP A 224 47.51 -31.02 -24.73
CA ASP A 224 48.94 -31.27 -24.87
C ASP A 224 49.77 -30.85 -23.62
N LYS A 225 49.28 -31.27 -22.41
CA LYS A 225 49.88 -30.88 -21.15
C LYS A 225 49.71 -31.93 -20.04
N ASP A 226 50.66 -31.94 -19.13
CA ASP A 226 50.52 -32.69 -17.89
C ASP A 226 49.60 -32.01 -16.89
N ILE A 227 48.65 -32.77 -16.31
CA ILE A 227 47.72 -32.31 -15.31
C ILE A 227 47.87 -33.15 -14.06
N THR A 228 48.02 -32.51 -12.91
CA THR A 228 47.97 -33.13 -11.58
C THR A 228 46.52 -33.06 -11.06
N ILE A 229 45.91 -34.20 -10.84
CA ILE A 229 44.53 -34.29 -10.32
C ILE A 229 44.58 -34.68 -8.85
N GLU A 230 44.01 -33.90 -7.97
CA GLU A 230 43.88 -34.22 -6.55
C GLU A 230 42.83 -35.31 -6.35
N LEU A 231 43.16 -36.32 -5.57
CA LEU A 231 42.33 -37.48 -5.27
C LEU A 231 41.98 -37.53 -3.78
N ASP A 232 40.91 -38.23 -3.47
CA ASP A 232 40.59 -38.62 -2.10
C ASP A 232 41.37 -39.89 -1.73
N GLU A 233 42.28 -39.77 -0.79
CA GLU A 233 43.16 -40.86 -0.33
C GLU A 233 42.39 -42.03 0.32
N THR A 234 41.14 -41.84 0.68
CA THR A 234 40.29 -42.88 1.27
C THR A 234 39.58 -43.74 0.24
N GLN A 235 39.69 -43.37 -1.06
CA GLN A 235 38.99 -43.98 -2.20
C GLN A 235 39.95 -44.56 -3.20
N THR A 236 39.50 -45.60 -3.89
CA THR A 236 40.22 -46.15 -5.02
C THR A 236 40.20 -45.18 -6.22
N LEU A 237 41.07 -45.35 -7.21
CA LEU A 237 41.08 -44.54 -8.43
C LEU A 237 39.75 -44.57 -9.16
N LYS A 238 39.10 -45.72 -9.23
CA LYS A 238 37.78 -45.89 -9.86
C LYS A 238 36.68 -45.12 -9.09
N GLU A 239 36.73 -45.13 -7.78
CA GLU A 239 35.78 -44.39 -6.95
C GLU A 239 35.97 -42.88 -7.08
N ASN A 240 37.21 -42.41 -7.14
CA ASN A 240 37.55 -41.02 -7.43
C ASN A 240 37.03 -40.57 -8.83
N ALA A 241 37.25 -41.40 -9.87
CA ALA A 241 36.70 -41.13 -11.23
C ALA A 241 35.17 -41.02 -11.19
N ASN A 242 34.50 -41.93 -10.48
CA ASN A 242 33.04 -41.89 -10.31
C ASN A 242 32.58 -40.65 -9.55
N ARG A 243 33.35 -40.18 -8.55
CA ARG A 243 33.09 -38.93 -7.83
C ARG A 243 33.14 -37.73 -8.81
N PHE A 244 34.13 -37.65 -9.69
CA PHE A 244 34.22 -36.61 -10.67
C PHE A 244 33.06 -36.65 -11.68
N TYR A 245 32.63 -37.80 -12.15
CA TYR A 245 31.46 -37.97 -13.01
C TYR A 245 30.15 -37.51 -12.31
N LYS A 246 30.01 -37.80 -10.99
CA LYS A 246 28.87 -37.29 -10.22
C LYS A 246 28.90 -35.77 -10.12
N LEU A 247 30.08 -35.16 -9.91
CA LEU A 247 30.23 -33.70 -9.88
C LEU A 247 29.90 -33.10 -11.26
N TYR A 248 30.34 -33.68 -12.35
CA TYR A 248 29.98 -33.25 -13.68
C TYR A 248 28.47 -33.30 -13.96
N ASN A 249 27.84 -34.42 -13.65
CA ASN A 249 26.38 -34.58 -13.85
C ASN A 249 25.59 -33.60 -12.99
N LYS A 250 26.02 -33.36 -11.75
CA LYS A 250 25.45 -32.36 -10.86
C LYS A 250 25.60 -30.95 -11.46
N GLY A 251 26.77 -30.59 -11.95
CA GLY A 251 27.04 -29.32 -12.63
C GLY A 251 26.14 -29.13 -13.85
N LYS A 252 26.09 -30.13 -14.75
CA LYS A 252 25.24 -30.13 -15.96
C LYS A 252 23.76 -29.90 -15.63
N ASN A 253 23.22 -30.63 -14.65
CA ASN A 253 21.83 -30.46 -14.23
C ASN A 253 21.58 -29.08 -13.58
N THR A 254 22.56 -28.58 -12.84
CA THR A 254 22.49 -27.23 -12.26
C THR A 254 22.48 -26.15 -13.33
N ILE A 255 23.33 -26.25 -14.35
CA ILE A 255 23.38 -25.33 -15.49
C ILE A 255 22.04 -25.31 -16.20
N ALA A 256 21.49 -26.48 -16.58
CA ALA A 256 20.20 -26.56 -17.27
C ALA A 256 19.07 -25.85 -16.47
N LYS A 257 18.97 -26.16 -15.18
CA LYS A 257 17.96 -25.55 -14.30
C LYS A 257 18.17 -24.04 -14.12
N LEU A 258 19.41 -23.58 -13.93
CA LEU A 258 19.72 -22.16 -13.76
C LEU A 258 19.44 -21.39 -15.06
N THR A 259 19.71 -21.97 -16.23
CA THR A 259 19.44 -21.34 -17.53
C THR A 259 17.94 -21.12 -17.72
N GLU A 260 17.11 -22.12 -17.40
CA GLU A 260 15.65 -22.03 -17.46
C GLU A 260 15.15 -20.92 -16.52
N LEU A 261 15.53 -20.96 -15.24
CA LEU A 261 15.12 -19.97 -14.25
C LEU A 261 15.61 -18.55 -14.60
N THR A 262 16.79 -18.41 -15.17
CA THR A 262 17.34 -17.12 -15.59
C THR A 262 16.52 -16.54 -16.75
N THR A 263 16.10 -17.39 -17.69
CA THR A 263 15.26 -16.97 -18.82
C THR A 263 13.88 -16.50 -18.34
N GLU A 264 13.24 -17.26 -17.47
CA GLU A 264 11.96 -16.88 -16.86
C GLU A 264 12.06 -15.55 -16.09
N LEU A 265 13.12 -15.41 -15.28
CA LEU A 265 13.30 -14.21 -14.46
C LEU A 265 13.66 -12.97 -15.29
N LYS A 266 14.34 -13.13 -16.44
CA LYS A 266 14.57 -12.06 -17.42
C LYS A 266 13.25 -11.59 -18.04
N ALA A 267 12.42 -12.51 -18.50
CA ALA A 267 11.09 -12.17 -19.02
C ALA A 267 10.23 -11.45 -17.97
N GLN A 268 10.29 -11.87 -16.70
CA GLN A 268 9.58 -11.21 -15.62
C GLN A 268 10.10 -9.80 -15.32
N THR A 269 11.42 -9.58 -15.40
CA THR A 269 12.00 -8.23 -15.23
C THR A 269 11.59 -7.30 -16.36
N GLU A 270 11.61 -7.75 -17.59
CA GLU A 270 11.14 -6.99 -18.77
C GLU A 270 9.65 -6.61 -18.62
N TYR A 271 8.83 -7.56 -18.19
CA TYR A 271 7.41 -7.30 -17.91
C TYR A 271 7.21 -6.19 -16.84
N TYR A 272 7.96 -6.24 -15.74
CA TYR A 272 7.87 -5.16 -14.73
C TYR A 272 8.38 -3.80 -15.24
N GLU A 273 9.37 -3.78 -16.12
CA GLU A 273 9.83 -2.55 -16.76
C GLU A 273 8.76 -1.96 -17.68
N GLN A 274 8.03 -2.81 -18.43
CA GLN A 274 6.89 -2.38 -19.23
C GLN A 274 5.76 -1.80 -18.35
N ILE A 275 5.45 -2.44 -17.21
CA ILE A 275 4.47 -1.90 -16.27
C ILE A 275 4.91 -0.53 -15.71
N LEU A 276 6.18 -0.35 -15.37
CA LEU A 276 6.68 0.95 -14.93
C LEU A 276 6.50 2.03 -16.00
N TYR A 277 6.79 1.70 -17.24
CA TYR A 277 6.54 2.60 -18.36
C TYR A 277 5.05 2.92 -18.51
N SER A 278 4.17 1.93 -18.43
CA SER A 278 2.71 2.14 -18.46
C SER A 278 2.24 3.04 -17.32
N LEU A 279 2.80 2.88 -16.12
CA LEU A 279 2.54 3.76 -14.98
C LEU A 279 3.01 5.20 -15.24
N GLU A 280 4.12 5.40 -15.95
CA GLU A 280 4.62 6.74 -16.26
C GLU A 280 3.73 7.50 -17.23
N ILE A 281 3.24 6.84 -18.26
CA ILE A 281 2.37 7.45 -19.28
C ILE A 281 0.90 7.54 -18.85
N ALA A 282 0.49 6.84 -17.81
CA ALA A 282 -0.88 6.88 -17.29
C ALA A 282 -1.30 8.32 -16.98
N SER A 283 -2.46 8.74 -17.50
CA SER A 283 -3.01 10.08 -17.39
C SER A 283 -4.29 10.14 -16.55
N SER A 284 -4.92 9.01 -16.29
CA SER A 284 -6.17 8.92 -15.55
C SER A 284 -6.14 7.87 -14.45
N ILE A 285 -7.06 7.99 -13.47
CA ILE A 285 -7.27 6.95 -12.44
C ILE A 285 -7.75 5.64 -13.10
N SER A 286 -8.50 5.72 -14.20
CA SER A 286 -8.94 4.54 -14.95
C SER A 286 -7.77 3.73 -15.47
N ASP A 287 -6.77 4.39 -16.08
CA ASP A 287 -5.54 3.74 -16.57
C ASP A 287 -4.81 3.04 -15.43
N LEU A 288 -4.69 3.72 -14.27
CA LEU A 288 -4.06 3.14 -13.09
C LEU A 288 -4.82 1.94 -12.54
N MET A 289 -6.17 1.93 -12.64
CA MET A 289 -6.98 0.79 -12.21
C MET A 289 -6.81 -0.42 -13.14
N GLN A 290 -6.67 -0.21 -14.43
CA GLN A 290 -6.34 -1.28 -15.38
C GLN A 290 -4.97 -1.89 -15.05
N ILE A 291 -3.96 -1.07 -14.89
CA ILE A 291 -2.62 -1.52 -14.49
C ILE A 291 -2.65 -2.26 -13.16
N LYS A 292 -3.44 -1.79 -12.18
CA LYS A 292 -3.64 -2.49 -10.90
C LYS A 292 -4.18 -3.90 -11.08
N SER A 293 -5.21 -4.07 -11.92
CA SER A 293 -5.83 -5.39 -12.15
C SER A 293 -4.86 -6.38 -12.79
N GLU A 294 -3.91 -5.88 -13.57
CA GLU A 294 -2.84 -6.67 -14.17
C GLU A 294 -1.77 -7.08 -13.17
N ILE A 295 -1.31 -6.15 -12.31
CA ILE A 295 -0.28 -6.41 -11.29
C ILE A 295 -0.78 -7.32 -10.15
N LEU A 296 -2.03 -7.12 -9.75
CA LEU A 296 -2.70 -7.81 -8.65
C LEU A 296 -4.00 -8.42 -9.20
N PRO A 297 -3.90 -9.52 -9.96
CA PRO A 297 -5.12 -10.21 -10.35
C PRO A 297 -5.91 -10.52 -9.07
N GLU A 298 -7.17 -10.09 -9.02
CA GLU A 298 -8.05 -10.36 -7.88
C GLU A 298 -7.93 -11.86 -7.61
N LYS A 299 -7.43 -12.21 -6.42
CA LYS A 299 -7.53 -13.59 -5.94
C LYS A 299 -9.00 -13.87 -6.01
N ALA A 300 -9.39 -14.79 -6.89
CA ALA A 300 -10.77 -15.23 -7.01
C ALA A 300 -11.31 -15.31 -5.59
N LYS A 301 -12.29 -14.47 -5.28
CA LYS A 301 -12.93 -14.48 -3.97
C LYS A 301 -13.32 -15.93 -3.81
N LYS A 302 -12.68 -16.69 -2.91
CA LYS A 302 -13.20 -17.97 -2.49
C LYS A 302 -14.60 -17.60 -2.08
N GLU A 303 -15.59 -17.99 -2.89
CA GLU A 303 -16.97 -17.96 -2.48
C GLU A 303 -16.96 -18.68 -1.15
N LEU A 304 -17.08 -17.90 -0.08
CA LEU A 304 -17.45 -18.44 1.21
C LEU A 304 -18.75 -19.14 0.87
N LYS A 305 -18.68 -20.48 0.73
CA LYS A 305 -19.87 -21.31 0.72
C LYS A 305 -20.65 -20.80 1.92
N LYS A 306 -21.70 -20.01 1.66
CA LYS A 306 -22.71 -19.74 2.66
C LYS A 306 -23.12 -21.15 3.09
N SER A 307 -22.67 -21.56 4.27
CA SER A 307 -23.29 -22.68 4.92
C SER A 307 -24.75 -22.29 4.97
N ALA A 308 -25.56 -22.99 4.19
CA ALA A 308 -27.00 -22.88 4.27
C ALA A 308 -27.35 -23.37 5.68
N PHE A 309 -27.34 -22.43 6.61
CA PHE A 309 -27.94 -22.63 7.90
C PHE A 309 -29.44 -22.53 7.62
N GLU A 310 -30.03 -23.64 7.23
CA GLU A 310 -31.47 -23.75 7.22
C GLU A 310 -31.91 -23.74 8.70
N PRO A 311 -32.69 -22.72 9.12
CA PRO A 311 -33.22 -22.71 10.46
C PRO A 311 -34.11 -23.97 10.64
N LEU A 312 -33.86 -24.69 11.72
CA LEU A 312 -34.69 -25.85 12.10
C LEU A 312 -36.12 -25.35 12.35
N GLU A 313 -37.05 -25.66 11.44
CA GLU A 313 -38.48 -25.41 11.66
C GLU A 313 -38.99 -26.43 12.69
N LEU A 314 -39.24 -25.97 13.90
CA LEU A 314 -39.89 -26.75 14.93
C LEU A 314 -41.38 -26.42 14.91
N THR A 315 -42.21 -27.38 14.48
CA THR A 315 -43.67 -27.31 14.62
C THR A 315 -44.06 -27.85 16.00
N LEU A 316 -44.49 -26.94 16.87
CA LEU A 316 -45.15 -27.29 18.14
C LEU A 316 -46.65 -27.05 18.00
N ASN A 317 -47.43 -28.14 18.15
CA ASN A 317 -48.93 -28.13 18.16
C ASN A 317 -49.60 -27.43 16.95
N GLY A 318 -49.10 -27.64 15.73
CA GLY A 318 -49.76 -27.15 14.52
C GLY A 318 -49.52 -25.66 14.20
N CYS A 319 -48.72 -24.95 14.97
CA CYS A 319 -48.23 -23.61 14.64
C CYS A 319 -46.79 -23.67 14.13
N LYS A 320 -46.55 -23.04 12.98
CA LYS A 320 -45.19 -22.81 12.42
C LYS A 320 -44.45 -21.76 13.19
#